data_0043d7937db121c46eb260f7cde4ebef
#
_entry.id   0043d7937db121c46eb260f7cde4ebef
#
_cell.length_a   1.000
_cell.length_b   1.000
_cell.length_c   1.000
_cell.angle_alpha   90.00
_cell.angle_beta   90.00
_cell.angle_gamma   90.00
#
_symmetry.space_group_name_H-M   'P 1'
#
loop_
_entity.id
_entity.type
_entity.pdbx_description
1 polymer ?
#
loop_
_entity_poly.entity_id
_entity_poly.type
_entity_poly.pdbx_seq_one_letter_code
_entity_poly.pdbx_strand_id
1 'polypeptide(L)'
;KIQRDSFIQVSISAPLGIEVGRVLLTRDSVKFVDSYHKKYFLSDYKYFYDKFDANLSYDCFQKILTNAFFDFESCNGAESKEKKYKLDKTENSYVLSTLEEKALGRKIKKLYRKKRKNKDFVLILQKIQVDPLSFRPLSVLLEDVEEEAGVNVNYDDFRDFEGVFFPEKIAFILFSGKDKTGLEIRFNKLEFNVVVEPNFRISPKYKRIDQF
;
A
#
# COMPACT_ATOMS: atom_id res chain seq x y z
N LYS A 1 0.21 6.49 -13.99
CA LYS A 1 1.13 5.72 -14.84
C LYS A 1 1.96 4.80 -13.97
N ILE A 2 2.04 3.53 -14.34
CA ILE A 2 2.91 2.55 -13.67
C ILE A 2 3.76 1.89 -14.74
N GLN A 3 5.07 2.00 -14.62
CA GLN A 3 6.03 1.19 -15.35
C GLN A 3 6.58 0.15 -14.36
N ARG A 4 6.29 -1.11 -14.64
CA ARG A 4 6.67 -2.23 -13.75
C ARG A 4 8.15 -2.14 -13.40
N ASP A 5 8.46 -2.31 -12.12
CA ASP A 5 9.80 -2.35 -11.54
C ASP A 5 10.66 -1.10 -11.83
N SER A 6 10.04 0.01 -12.23
CA SER A 6 10.72 1.25 -12.57
C SER A 6 10.13 2.46 -11.85
N PHE A 7 8.89 2.82 -12.12
CA PHE A 7 8.26 3.96 -11.45
C PHE A 7 6.74 3.87 -11.36
N ILE A 8 6.19 4.60 -10.40
CA ILE A 8 4.76 4.91 -10.27
C ILE A 8 4.62 6.43 -10.27
N GLN A 9 3.88 6.97 -11.22
CA GLN A 9 3.58 8.39 -11.28
C GLN A 9 2.07 8.63 -11.12
N VAL A 10 1.72 9.50 -10.17
CA VAL A 10 0.36 9.97 -9.95
C VAL A 10 0.33 11.48 -10.22
N SER A 11 -0.53 11.93 -11.11
CA SER A 11 -0.83 13.35 -11.32
C SER A 11 -2.18 13.65 -10.71
N ILE A 12 -2.24 14.68 -9.89
CA ILE A 12 -3.44 15.12 -9.16
C ILE A 12 -3.92 16.40 -9.81
N SER A 13 -5.14 16.39 -10.33
CA SER A 13 -5.73 17.55 -11.00
C SER A 13 -7.00 18.00 -10.28
N ALA A 14 -7.15 19.30 -10.15
CA ALA A 14 -8.39 19.94 -9.75
C ALA A 14 -9.42 19.92 -10.90
N PRO A 15 -10.69 20.26 -10.66
CA PRO A 15 -11.64 20.47 -11.72
C PRO A 15 -11.07 21.39 -12.83
N LEU A 16 -11.50 21.19 -14.08
CA LEU A 16 -10.97 21.85 -15.28
C LEU A 16 -9.56 21.40 -15.70
N GLY A 17 -9.05 20.30 -15.16
CA GLY A 17 -7.79 19.70 -15.58
C GLY A 17 -6.52 20.43 -15.11
N ILE A 18 -6.62 21.38 -14.18
CA ILE A 18 -5.46 22.08 -13.61
C ILE A 18 -4.72 21.14 -12.68
N GLU A 19 -3.47 20.78 -13.03
CA GLU A 19 -2.63 19.95 -12.18
C GLU A 19 -2.24 20.71 -10.91
N VAL A 20 -2.64 20.16 -9.76
CA VAL A 20 -2.35 20.72 -8.43
C VAL A 20 -1.25 19.98 -7.69
N GLY A 21 -0.95 18.76 -8.12
CA GLY A 21 0.13 17.98 -7.50
C GLY A 21 0.58 16.81 -8.35
N ARG A 22 1.77 16.34 -8.06
CA ARG A 22 2.35 15.16 -8.74
C ARG A 22 3.23 14.37 -7.78
N VAL A 23 3.03 13.06 -7.77
CA VAL A 23 3.85 12.10 -7.04
C VAL A 23 4.63 11.27 -8.04
N LEU A 24 5.90 11.03 -7.77
CA LEU A 24 6.72 10.04 -8.45
C LEU A 24 7.39 9.14 -7.42
N LEU A 25 7.09 7.86 -7.49
CA LEU A 25 7.75 6.81 -6.74
C LEU A 25 8.71 6.08 -7.68
N THR A 26 9.95 5.94 -7.28
CA THR A 26 10.94 5.06 -7.91
C THR A 26 11.37 4.00 -6.90
N ARG A 27 12.25 3.08 -7.25
CA ARG A 27 12.68 2.03 -6.33
C ARG A 27 13.32 2.56 -5.04
N ASP A 28 13.94 3.73 -5.09
CA ASP A 28 14.76 4.31 -4.04
C ASP A 28 14.29 5.70 -3.58
N SER A 29 13.29 6.27 -4.24
CA SER A 29 12.89 7.64 -3.94
C SER A 29 11.40 7.89 -4.02
N VAL A 30 10.96 8.82 -3.16
CA VAL A 30 9.62 9.38 -3.11
C VAL A 30 9.73 10.87 -3.42
N LYS A 31 9.04 11.30 -4.47
CA LYS A 31 9.05 12.70 -4.92
C LYS A 31 7.62 13.20 -5.00
N PHE A 32 7.38 14.38 -4.45
CA PHE A 32 6.09 15.05 -4.54
C PHE A 32 6.26 16.51 -4.91
N VAL A 33 5.39 16.99 -5.77
CA VAL A 33 5.29 18.40 -6.13
C VAL A 33 3.88 18.88 -5.81
N ASP A 34 3.79 19.93 -5.01
CA ASP A 34 2.59 20.72 -4.77
C ASP A 34 2.66 21.96 -5.66
N SER A 35 1.93 21.91 -6.76
CA SER A 35 1.89 23.00 -7.75
C SER A 35 1.11 24.19 -7.23
N TYR A 36 0.13 23.97 -6.34
CA TYR A 36 -0.71 25.03 -5.78
C TYR A 36 0.09 25.90 -4.80
N HIS A 37 0.79 25.29 -3.84
CA HIS A 37 1.61 26.04 -2.87
C HIS A 37 3.05 26.27 -3.34
N LYS A 38 3.41 25.82 -4.56
CA LYS A 38 4.76 25.94 -5.15
C LYS A 38 5.84 25.33 -4.24
N LYS A 39 5.58 24.12 -3.75
CA LYS A 39 6.46 23.37 -2.88
C LYS A 39 6.80 22.02 -3.49
N TYR A 40 7.91 21.44 -3.06
CA TYR A 40 8.23 20.06 -3.39
C TYR A 40 8.92 19.34 -2.25
N PHE A 41 8.78 18.03 -2.26
CA PHE A 41 9.35 17.11 -1.29
C PHE A 41 10.13 16.02 -2.01
N LEU A 42 11.31 15.70 -1.49
CA LEU A 42 12.16 14.61 -1.98
C LEU A 42 12.67 13.83 -0.78
N SER A 43 12.40 12.53 -0.75
CA SER A 43 12.84 11.61 0.28
C SER A 43 13.05 10.21 -0.27
N ASP A 44 13.48 9.31 0.58
CA ASP A 44 13.42 7.87 0.41
C ASP A 44 12.19 7.27 1.13
N TYR A 45 12.06 5.95 1.12
CA TYR A 45 10.95 5.25 1.77
C TYR A 45 11.02 5.24 3.29
N LYS A 46 12.16 5.60 3.88
CA LYS A 46 12.30 5.75 5.32
C LYS A 46 11.36 6.81 5.88
N TYR A 47 10.99 7.81 5.07
CA TYR A 47 9.99 8.80 5.45
C TYR A 47 8.67 8.18 5.92
N PHE A 48 8.19 7.14 5.26
CA PHE A 48 6.95 6.46 5.68
C PHE A 48 7.12 5.73 7.01
N TYR A 49 8.30 5.14 7.24
CA TYR A 49 8.62 4.55 8.52
C TYR A 49 8.67 5.59 9.64
N ASP A 50 9.42 6.67 9.43
CA ASP A 50 9.64 7.70 10.45
C ASP A 50 8.35 8.46 10.82
N LYS A 51 7.42 8.61 9.86
CA LYS A 51 6.18 9.39 10.06
C LYS A 51 4.96 8.55 10.42
N PHE A 52 4.87 7.34 9.90
CA PHE A 52 3.66 6.51 10.01
C PHE A 52 3.95 5.13 10.63
N ASP A 53 5.18 4.89 11.07
CA ASP A 53 5.67 3.58 11.52
C ASP A 53 5.38 2.45 10.51
N ALA A 54 5.29 2.81 9.23
CA ALA A 54 4.92 1.93 8.13
C ALA A 54 6.12 1.68 7.21
N ASN A 55 6.65 0.47 7.26
CA ASN A 55 7.74 0.06 6.37
C ASN A 55 7.17 -0.29 4.98
N LEU A 56 6.91 0.73 4.16
CA LEU A 56 6.36 0.60 2.81
C LEU A 56 7.44 0.85 1.77
N SER A 57 7.75 -0.15 0.95
CA SER A 57 8.66 -0.03 -0.18
C SER A 57 7.94 0.28 -1.49
N TYR A 58 8.71 0.58 -2.54
CA TYR A 58 8.20 0.67 -3.91
C TYR A 58 7.41 -0.59 -4.31
N ASP A 59 7.95 -1.77 -4.00
CA ASP A 59 7.33 -3.05 -4.37
C ASP A 59 5.98 -3.26 -3.69
N CYS A 60 5.82 -2.80 -2.43
CA CYS A 60 4.52 -2.82 -1.75
C CYS A 60 3.50 -1.94 -2.48
N PHE A 61 3.87 -0.69 -2.80
CA PHE A 61 2.99 0.22 -3.54
C PHE A 61 2.62 -0.33 -4.92
N GLN A 62 3.60 -0.86 -5.66
CA GLN A 62 3.35 -1.44 -6.96
C GLN A 62 2.35 -2.59 -6.88
N LYS A 63 2.54 -3.54 -5.96
CA LYS A 63 1.67 -4.70 -5.81
C LYS A 63 0.25 -4.32 -5.37
N ILE A 64 0.13 -3.37 -4.44
CA ILE A 64 -1.17 -2.85 -4.02
C ILE A 64 -1.91 -2.20 -5.20
N LEU A 65 -1.26 -1.30 -5.92
CA LEU A 65 -1.90 -0.56 -7.02
C LEU A 65 -2.16 -1.42 -8.26
N THR A 66 -1.51 -2.56 -8.40
CA THR A 66 -1.75 -3.51 -9.50
C THR A 66 -2.62 -4.70 -9.10
N ASN A 67 -3.24 -4.67 -7.91
CA ASN A 67 -4.05 -5.77 -7.37
C ASN A 67 -3.30 -7.11 -7.41
N ALA A 68 -2.01 -7.08 -7.14
CA ALA A 68 -1.18 -8.28 -7.09
C ALA A 68 -1.16 -8.87 -5.69
N PHE A 69 -1.03 -10.18 -5.63
CA PHE A 69 -0.79 -10.88 -4.36
C PHE A 69 0.62 -10.58 -3.85
N PHE A 70 0.78 -10.32 -2.55
CA PHE A 70 2.09 -10.09 -1.95
C PHE A 70 2.16 -10.51 -0.49
N ASP A 71 3.36 -10.83 -0.05
CA ASP A 71 3.74 -10.91 1.35
C ASP A 71 4.39 -9.59 1.77
N PHE A 72 3.88 -8.99 2.85
CA PHE A 72 4.31 -7.66 3.28
C PHE A 72 5.80 -7.63 3.69
N GLU A 73 6.28 -8.65 4.40
CA GLU A 73 7.69 -8.69 4.79
C GLU A 73 8.62 -8.88 3.59
N SER A 74 8.22 -9.74 2.64
CA SER A 74 9.01 -9.97 1.41
C SER A 74 9.10 -8.72 0.55
N CYS A 75 8.02 -7.94 0.43
CA CYS A 75 8.07 -6.74 -0.39
C CYS A 75 8.91 -5.62 0.25
N ASN A 76 9.25 -5.74 1.52
CA ASN A 76 10.14 -4.81 2.24
C ASN A 76 11.59 -5.32 2.32
N GLY A 77 11.97 -6.28 1.50
CA GLY A 77 13.35 -6.78 1.42
C GLY A 77 13.75 -7.73 2.55
N ALA A 78 12.82 -8.16 3.39
CA ALA A 78 13.09 -9.22 4.34
C ALA A 78 13.30 -10.54 3.58
N GLU A 79 14.31 -11.31 3.94
CA GLU A 79 14.46 -12.66 3.41
C GLU A 79 13.17 -13.44 3.64
N SER A 80 12.61 -13.98 2.57
CA SER A 80 11.41 -14.81 2.60
C SER A 80 11.69 -16.08 3.41
N LYS A 81 11.50 -16.00 4.72
CA LYS A 81 11.30 -17.19 5.53
C LYS A 81 9.96 -17.75 5.12
N GLU A 82 9.89 -19.05 4.80
CA GLU A 82 8.63 -19.71 4.47
C GLU A 82 7.55 -19.34 5.49
N LYS A 83 6.75 -18.34 5.17
CA LYS A 83 5.60 -17.98 5.97
C LYS A 83 4.48 -18.93 5.69
N LYS A 84 4.03 -19.62 6.72
CA LYS A 84 2.83 -20.43 6.65
C LYS A 84 1.64 -19.51 6.82
N TYR A 85 0.99 -19.16 5.72
CA TYR A 85 -0.33 -18.57 5.77
C TYR A 85 -1.32 -19.63 6.24
N LYS A 86 -2.19 -19.23 7.16
CA LYS A 86 -3.38 -20.01 7.45
C LYS A 86 -4.42 -19.67 6.40
N LEU A 87 -4.99 -20.71 5.80
CA LEU A 87 -6.12 -20.61 4.88
C LEU A 87 -7.41 -20.92 5.63
N ASP A 88 -8.31 -19.96 5.67
CA ASP A 88 -9.69 -20.13 6.06
C ASP A 88 -10.59 -19.96 4.84
N LYS A 89 -11.63 -20.78 4.73
CA LYS A 89 -12.60 -20.72 3.66
C LYS A 89 -13.92 -20.19 4.20
N THR A 90 -14.44 -19.14 3.58
CA THR A 90 -15.79 -18.63 3.78
C THR A 90 -16.70 -19.06 2.62
N GLU A 91 -17.99 -18.75 2.66
CA GLU A 91 -18.90 -19.07 1.57
C GLU A 91 -18.49 -18.40 0.24
N ASN A 92 -17.93 -17.19 0.30
CA ASN A 92 -17.68 -16.35 -0.87
C ASN A 92 -16.21 -15.97 -1.06
N SER A 93 -15.29 -16.47 -0.23
CA SER A 93 -13.88 -16.11 -0.35
C SER A 93 -12.94 -17.07 0.34
N TYR A 94 -11.67 -17.04 -0.05
CA TYR A 94 -10.56 -17.55 0.74
C TYR A 94 -9.94 -16.43 1.55
N VAL A 95 -9.59 -16.72 2.81
CA VAL A 95 -8.89 -15.78 3.69
C VAL A 95 -7.54 -16.35 4.05
N LEU A 96 -6.48 -15.67 3.63
CA LEU A 96 -5.10 -15.99 3.98
C LEU A 96 -4.65 -15.07 5.09
N SER A 97 -4.17 -15.60 6.21
CA SER A 97 -3.69 -14.80 7.32
C SER A 97 -2.34 -15.28 7.85
N THR A 98 -1.48 -14.34 8.25
CA THR A 98 -0.18 -14.64 8.84
C THR A 98 -0.28 -15.08 10.30
N LEU A 99 -1.41 -14.81 10.96
CA LEU A 99 -1.67 -15.16 12.35
C LEU A 99 -3.03 -15.84 12.50
N GLU A 100 -3.09 -16.85 13.34
CA GLU A 100 -4.37 -17.47 13.73
C GLU A 100 -5.08 -16.60 14.75
N GLU A 101 -6.35 -16.24 14.54
CA GLU A 101 -7.15 -15.49 15.51
C GLU A 101 -7.19 -16.16 16.89
N LYS A 102 -7.37 -17.49 16.91
CA LYS A 102 -7.35 -18.27 18.17
C LYS A 102 -5.98 -18.30 18.86
N ALA A 103 -4.89 -18.12 18.11
CA ALA A 103 -3.52 -18.06 18.61
C ALA A 103 -3.07 -16.64 18.93
N LEU A 104 -3.78 -15.62 18.43
CA LEU A 104 -3.43 -14.22 18.56
C LEU A 104 -3.20 -13.84 20.03
N GLY A 105 -4.16 -14.09 20.90
CA GLY A 105 -4.03 -13.77 22.32
C GLY A 105 -2.88 -14.48 23.04
N ARG A 106 -2.54 -15.72 22.63
CA ARG A 106 -1.38 -16.46 23.19
C ARG A 106 -0.06 -15.96 22.62
N LYS A 107 -0.01 -15.64 21.33
CA LYS A 107 1.16 -15.07 20.67
C LYS A 107 1.44 -13.65 21.17
N ILE A 108 0.43 -12.81 21.32
CA ILE A 108 0.53 -11.47 21.91
C ILE A 108 1.14 -11.58 23.32
N LYS A 109 0.62 -12.43 24.22
CA LYS A 109 1.21 -12.62 25.56
C LYS A 109 2.67 -13.11 25.53
N LYS A 110 3.03 -13.97 24.56
CA LYS A 110 4.40 -14.46 24.40
C LYS A 110 5.32 -13.36 23.83
N LEU A 111 4.78 -12.49 23.00
CA LEU A 111 5.48 -11.36 22.38
C LEU A 111 5.73 -10.26 23.41
N TYR A 112 4.75 -9.90 24.24
CA TYR A 112 4.95 -8.99 25.36
C TYR A 112 6.08 -9.46 26.30
N ARG A 113 6.24 -10.77 26.49
CA ARG A 113 7.38 -11.32 27.28
C ARG A 113 8.71 -11.20 26.54
N LYS A 114 8.73 -11.26 25.19
CA LYS A 114 9.94 -11.08 24.36
C LYS A 114 10.30 -9.61 24.22
N LYS A 115 9.33 -8.71 24.04
CA LYS A 115 9.54 -7.25 23.92
C LYS A 115 10.18 -6.64 25.16
N ARG A 116 9.94 -7.19 26.35
CA ARG A 116 10.70 -6.83 27.56
C ARG A 116 12.21 -7.00 27.43
N LYS A 117 12.67 -7.75 26.41
CA LYS A 117 14.08 -8.03 26.12
C LYS A 117 14.60 -7.39 24.84
N ASN A 118 13.74 -6.99 23.91
CA ASN A 118 14.13 -6.41 22.62
C ASN A 118 13.08 -5.40 22.14
N LYS A 119 13.43 -4.11 22.13
CA LYS A 119 12.51 -2.98 21.90
C LYS A 119 11.98 -2.87 20.46
N ASP A 120 12.53 -3.61 19.50
CA ASP A 120 12.29 -3.39 18.06
C ASP A 120 11.40 -4.46 17.39
N PHE A 121 10.56 -5.15 18.16
CA PHE A 121 9.72 -6.19 17.59
C PHE A 121 8.31 -5.67 17.33
N VAL A 122 7.96 -5.52 16.06
CA VAL A 122 6.62 -5.16 15.56
C VAL A 122 5.89 -6.43 15.12
N LEU A 123 4.63 -6.60 15.51
CA LEU A 123 3.80 -7.73 15.10
C LEU A 123 2.80 -7.28 14.05
N ILE A 124 3.14 -7.47 12.79
CA ILE A 124 2.22 -7.19 11.69
C ILE A 124 1.34 -8.41 11.39
N LEU A 125 0.05 -8.22 11.51
CA LEU A 125 -0.97 -9.12 10.97
C LEU A 125 -1.22 -8.74 9.52
N GLN A 126 -1.06 -9.70 8.62
CA GLN A 126 -1.56 -9.58 7.26
C GLN A 126 -2.73 -10.54 7.06
N LYS A 127 -3.85 -10.02 6.56
CA LYS A 127 -4.98 -10.81 6.04
C LYS A 127 -5.23 -10.43 4.60
N ILE A 128 -5.39 -11.42 3.74
CA ILE A 128 -5.74 -11.22 2.34
C ILE A 128 -7.01 -12.02 2.07
N GLN A 129 -8.06 -11.32 1.69
CA GLN A 129 -9.28 -11.96 1.19
C GLN A 129 -9.17 -12.11 -0.32
N VAL A 130 -9.44 -13.30 -0.82
CA VAL A 130 -9.21 -13.67 -2.23
C VAL A 130 -10.52 -14.19 -2.82
N ASP A 131 -10.85 -13.74 -4.00
CA ASP A 131 -11.98 -14.26 -4.78
C ASP A 131 -11.71 -15.72 -5.21
N PRO A 132 -12.64 -16.66 -4.96
CA PRO A 132 -12.42 -18.07 -5.23
C PRO A 132 -12.42 -18.43 -6.72
N LEU A 133 -12.90 -17.55 -7.60
CA LEU A 133 -12.99 -17.79 -9.04
C LEU A 133 -11.80 -17.18 -9.79
N SER A 134 -11.52 -15.92 -9.55
CA SER A 134 -10.45 -15.19 -10.23
C SER A 134 -9.09 -15.27 -9.52
N PHE A 135 -9.07 -15.72 -8.26
CA PHE A 135 -7.92 -15.70 -7.36
C PHE A 135 -7.30 -14.31 -7.19
N ARG A 136 -8.09 -13.26 -7.40
CA ARG A 136 -7.68 -11.88 -7.19
C ARG A 136 -7.90 -11.47 -5.74
N PRO A 137 -7.01 -10.64 -5.15
CA PRO A 137 -7.27 -10.02 -3.86
C PRO A 137 -8.54 -9.15 -3.91
N LEU A 138 -9.46 -9.40 -2.98
CA LEU A 138 -10.63 -8.55 -2.72
C LEU A 138 -10.33 -7.52 -1.64
N SER A 139 -9.51 -7.90 -0.66
CA SER A 139 -8.99 -6.95 0.33
C SER A 139 -7.65 -7.40 0.88
N VAL A 140 -6.87 -6.43 1.36
CA VAL A 140 -5.62 -6.63 2.09
C VAL A 140 -5.63 -5.79 3.34
N LEU A 141 -5.58 -6.43 4.51
CA LEU A 141 -5.39 -5.80 5.80
C LEU A 141 -3.93 -5.97 6.23
N LEU A 142 -3.30 -4.86 6.59
CA LEU A 142 -2.02 -4.82 7.29
C LEU A 142 -2.23 -4.07 8.60
N GLU A 143 -1.98 -4.72 9.72
CA GLU A 143 -2.25 -4.18 11.05
C GLU A 143 -1.08 -4.44 11.98
N ASP A 144 -0.56 -3.39 12.62
CA ASP A 144 0.20 -3.52 13.84
C ASP A 144 -0.76 -3.83 14.99
N VAL A 145 -0.68 -5.06 15.47
CA VAL A 145 -1.61 -5.57 16.48
C VAL A 145 -1.42 -4.89 17.84
N GLU A 146 -0.25 -4.31 18.11
CA GLU A 146 0.04 -3.65 19.39
C GLU A 146 -0.47 -2.20 19.41
N GLU A 147 -0.25 -1.49 18.30
CA GLU A 147 -0.62 -0.07 18.19
C GLU A 147 -2.07 0.10 17.72
N GLU A 148 -2.76 -1.00 17.38
CA GLU A 148 -4.11 -0.99 16.77
C GLU A 148 -4.17 -0.03 15.56
N ALA A 149 -3.08 0.00 14.79
CA ALA A 149 -2.90 0.88 13.65
C ALA A 149 -2.60 0.09 12.39
N GLY A 150 -3.06 0.60 11.25
CA GLY A 150 -2.82 -0.13 10.00
C GLY A 150 -3.51 0.46 8.80
N VAL A 151 -3.54 -0.35 7.74
CA VAL A 151 -4.23 -0.02 6.50
C VAL A 151 -5.06 -1.21 6.03
N ASN A 152 -6.30 -0.92 5.63
CA ASN A 152 -7.13 -1.86 4.90
C ASN A 152 -7.29 -1.35 3.47
N VAL A 153 -6.94 -2.17 2.49
CA VAL A 153 -7.10 -1.88 1.07
C VAL A 153 -8.23 -2.77 0.56
N ASN A 154 -9.27 -2.16 0.00
CA ASN A 154 -10.39 -2.89 -0.61
C ASN A 154 -10.37 -2.67 -2.12
N TYR A 155 -10.67 -3.72 -2.85
CA TYR A 155 -10.74 -3.74 -4.30
C TYR A 155 -12.16 -4.08 -4.70
N ASP A 156 -12.84 -3.13 -5.34
CA ASP A 156 -14.25 -3.25 -5.68
C ASP A 156 -14.50 -3.01 -7.17
N ASP A 157 -15.73 -3.30 -7.58
CA ASP A 157 -16.24 -3.01 -8.92
C ASP A 157 -15.35 -3.64 -10.03
N PHE A 158 -15.00 -4.93 -9.88
CA PHE A 158 -14.18 -5.64 -10.85
C PHE A 158 -14.86 -5.72 -12.21
N ARG A 159 -14.13 -5.37 -13.25
CA ARG A 159 -14.58 -5.49 -14.64
C ARG A 159 -13.45 -5.85 -15.59
N ASP A 160 -13.81 -6.22 -16.80
CA ASP A 160 -12.86 -6.42 -17.89
C ASP A 160 -12.46 -5.06 -18.51
N PHE A 161 -11.16 -4.82 -18.58
CA PHE A 161 -10.56 -3.70 -19.29
C PHE A 161 -9.71 -4.27 -20.44
N GLU A 162 -10.27 -4.40 -21.60
CA GLU A 162 -9.56 -4.88 -22.80
C GLU A 162 -8.88 -6.24 -22.61
N GLY A 163 -9.59 -7.19 -21.95
CA GLY A 163 -9.11 -8.54 -21.65
C GLY A 163 -8.35 -8.66 -20.32
N VAL A 164 -8.24 -7.60 -19.54
CA VAL A 164 -7.65 -7.63 -18.19
C VAL A 164 -8.73 -7.41 -17.15
N PHE A 165 -9.03 -8.45 -16.36
CA PHE A 165 -9.96 -8.35 -15.22
C PHE A 165 -9.28 -7.60 -14.07
N PHE A 166 -9.80 -6.41 -13.74
CA PHE A 166 -9.17 -5.49 -12.79
C PHE A 166 -10.23 -4.70 -12.00
N PRO A 167 -9.96 -4.32 -10.72
CA PRO A 167 -10.88 -3.49 -9.96
C PRO A 167 -10.97 -2.08 -10.53
N GLU A 168 -12.18 -1.58 -10.71
CA GLU A 168 -12.40 -0.18 -11.06
C GLU A 168 -12.13 0.75 -9.87
N LYS A 169 -12.27 0.21 -8.65
CA LYS A 169 -12.12 0.99 -7.42
C LYS A 169 -11.12 0.34 -6.47
N ILE A 170 -10.20 1.16 -5.95
CA ILE A 170 -9.30 0.82 -4.84
C ILE A 170 -9.55 1.81 -3.72
N ALA A 171 -9.99 1.32 -2.55
CA ALA A 171 -10.22 2.12 -1.37
C ALA A 171 -9.19 1.78 -0.29
N PHE A 172 -8.52 2.80 0.23
CA PHE A 172 -7.58 2.71 1.33
C PHE A 172 -8.23 3.27 2.58
N ILE A 173 -8.20 2.53 3.68
CA ILE A 173 -8.67 2.96 4.99
C ILE A 173 -7.49 2.83 5.95
N LEU A 174 -6.87 3.95 6.29
CA LEU A 174 -5.87 4.02 7.35
C LEU A 174 -6.59 4.16 8.68
N PHE A 175 -6.13 3.45 9.69
CA PHE A 175 -6.69 3.53 11.04
C PHE A 175 -5.60 3.55 12.10
N SER A 176 -5.87 4.24 13.21
CA SER A 176 -5.05 4.25 14.42
C SER A 176 -5.98 4.41 15.61
N GLY A 177 -6.17 3.34 16.37
CA GLY A 177 -7.20 3.25 17.40
C GLY A 177 -8.60 3.50 16.81
N LYS A 178 -9.23 4.61 17.22
CA LYS A 178 -10.57 5.00 16.74
C LYS A 178 -10.55 5.90 15.51
N ASP A 179 -9.42 6.49 15.20
CA ASP A 179 -9.28 7.42 14.07
C ASP A 179 -9.17 6.67 12.76
N LYS A 180 -9.91 7.16 11.74
CA LYS A 180 -9.90 6.56 10.41
C LYS A 180 -9.82 7.65 9.35
N THR A 181 -8.95 7.44 8.37
CA THR A 181 -8.81 8.31 7.19
C THR A 181 -8.91 7.44 5.94
N GLY A 182 -9.72 7.86 4.97
CA GLY A 182 -9.94 7.13 3.73
C GLY A 182 -9.43 7.86 2.51
N LEU A 183 -8.95 7.10 1.54
CA LEU A 183 -8.66 7.54 0.18
C LEU A 183 -9.27 6.52 -0.78
N GLU A 184 -10.01 7.00 -1.77
CA GLU A 184 -10.58 6.18 -2.84
C GLU A 184 -9.96 6.58 -4.19
N ILE A 185 -9.53 5.59 -4.95
CA ILE A 185 -9.09 5.73 -6.34
C ILE A 185 -10.11 5.02 -7.21
N ARG A 186 -10.72 5.75 -8.15
CA ARG A 186 -11.61 5.16 -9.16
C ARG A 186 -11.01 5.34 -10.55
N PHE A 187 -10.91 4.24 -11.27
CA PHE A 187 -10.34 4.23 -12.62
C PHE A 187 -11.45 4.40 -13.66
N ASN A 188 -11.46 5.54 -14.35
CA ASN A 188 -12.38 5.77 -15.47
C ASN A 188 -11.88 5.10 -16.74
N LYS A 189 -10.55 5.02 -16.91
CA LYS A 189 -9.89 4.38 -18.04
C LYS A 189 -8.60 3.72 -17.59
N LEU A 190 -8.34 2.52 -18.06
CA LEU A 190 -7.09 1.79 -17.88
C LEU A 190 -6.56 1.35 -19.24
N GLU A 191 -5.28 1.51 -19.44
CA GLU A 191 -4.55 1.02 -20.60
C GLU A 191 -3.39 0.15 -20.10
N PHE A 192 -3.30 -1.07 -20.62
CA PHE A 192 -2.29 -2.04 -20.23
C PHE A 192 -1.27 -2.23 -21.35
N ASN A 193 -0.06 -2.64 -20.97
CA ASN A 193 1.03 -2.96 -21.92
C ASN A 193 1.43 -1.80 -22.85
N VAL A 194 1.16 -0.56 -22.44
CA VAL A 194 1.60 0.65 -23.13
C VAL A 194 2.93 1.13 -22.57
N VAL A 195 3.81 1.61 -23.44
CA VAL A 195 5.06 2.23 -23.00
C VAL A 195 4.74 3.58 -22.39
N VAL A 196 5.17 3.77 -21.14
CA VAL A 196 4.99 5.02 -20.41
C VAL A 196 6.32 5.59 -19.96
N GLU A 197 6.45 6.91 -20.02
CA GLU A 197 7.61 7.62 -19.52
C GLU A 197 7.20 8.52 -18.34
N PRO A 198 8.09 8.70 -17.34
CA PRO A 198 7.82 9.62 -16.25
C PRO A 198 7.94 11.06 -16.76
N ASN A 199 6.91 11.85 -16.49
CA ASN A 199 6.95 13.30 -16.72
C ASN A 199 6.98 14.01 -15.38
N PHE A 200 8.15 14.10 -14.77
CA PHE A 200 8.33 14.71 -13.46
C PHE A 200 9.39 15.80 -13.52
N ARG A 201 8.94 17.05 -13.42
CA ARG A 201 9.81 18.22 -13.41
C ARG A 201 9.49 19.10 -12.20
N ILE A 202 10.52 19.59 -11.54
CA ILE A 202 10.39 20.53 -10.44
C ILE A 202 10.78 21.91 -10.97
N SER A 203 9.88 22.87 -10.83
CA SER A 203 10.17 24.25 -11.21
C SER A 203 11.23 24.87 -10.29
N PRO A 204 12.23 25.60 -10.82
CA PRO A 204 13.20 26.32 -9.98
C PRO A 204 12.57 27.34 -9.02
N LYS A 205 11.32 27.72 -9.25
CA LYS A 205 10.55 28.64 -8.40
C LYS A 205 9.93 27.98 -7.18
N TYR A 206 10.00 26.63 -7.07
CA TYR A 206 9.39 25.91 -5.98
C TYR A 206 10.34 25.77 -4.79
N LYS A 207 9.81 25.81 -3.59
CA LYS A 207 10.58 25.67 -2.35
C LYS A 207 10.58 24.21 -1.90
N ARG A 208 11.74 23.71 -1.53
CA ARG A 208 11.86 22.41 -0.89
C ARG A 208 11.25 22.46 0.50
N ILE A 209 10.54 21.39 0.87
CA ILE A 209 10.08 21.13 2.23
C ILE A 209 10.57 19.76 2.67
N ASP A 210 10.78 19.59 3.97
CA ASP A 210 11.28 18.35 4.54
C ASP A 210 10.17 17.49 5.14
N GLN A 211 8.96 18.05 5.29
CA GLN A 211 7.79 17.37 5.82
C GLN A 211 6.50 17.89 5.15
N PHE A 212 5.50 17.00 5.05
CA PHE A 212 4.11 17.30 4.74
C PHE A 212 3.26 17.29 5.99
#